data_0c00617695bf5674c521b2c92795b996
#
_entry.id   0c00617695bf5674c521b2c92795b996
#
_cell.length_a   1.000
_cell.length_b   1.000
_cell.length_c   1.000
_cell.angle_alpha   90.00
_cell.angle_beta   90.00
_cell.angle_gamma   90.00
#
_symmetry.space_group_name_H-M   'P 1'
#
loop_
_entity.id
_entity.type
_entity.pdbx_description
1 polymer ?
#
loop_
_entity_poly.entity_id
_entity_poly.type
_entity_poly.pdbx_seq_one_letter_code
_entity_poly.pdbx_strand_id
1 'polypeptide(L)'
;RSSAASDVYKRQCLWKVIGNPVMMAALQIPPISPEIADFIAAKTGAPAHGIMFNSDQWDGYQWDRYRLTSMIAKNNIKNVVAVTGDIHMSFANDIYEKFDGNMKGRRVAVEFVGPSVTAANVDDILADKVGLKLPENDPLFDTVDKALQTTNQHIRWCQCSKHGYVVVEMNRKFAQADWFFVNNKSNSRSGQHWGNSWATNEGTSALYPVKKPLKF
;
A
#
# COMPACT_ATOMS: atom_id res chain seq x y z
N ARG A 1 -22.54 20.74 13.73
CA ARG A 1 -21.57 21.79 14.11
C ARG A 1 -20.25 21.44 13.49
N SER A 2 -19.86 22.12 12.39
CA SER A 2 -18.47 22.11 11.90
C SER A 2 -17.65 22.74 13.04
N SER A 3 -16.74 22.00 13.63
CA SER A 3 -15.86 22.59 14.63
C SER A 3 -14.96 23.61 13.92
N ALA A 4 -14.73 24.78 14.53
CA ALA A 4 -13.80 25.79 14.02
C ALA A 4 -12.41 25.19 13.69
N ALA A 5 -12.00 24.12 14.39
CA ALA A 5 -10.81 23.34 14.12
C ALA A 5 -10.79 22.73 12.71
N SER A 6 -11.93 22.24 12.18
CA SER A 6 -11.96 21.65 10.83
C SER A 6 -11.83 22.72 9.73
N ASP A 7 -12.27 23.94 9.97
CA ASP A 7 -12.14 25.05 9.00
C ASP A 7 -10.73 25.65 9.02
N VAL A 8 -10.09 25.71 10.18
CA VAL A 8 -8.68 26.09 10.33
C VAL A 8 -7.78 25.09 9.65
N TYR A 9 -8.07 23.81 9.79
CA TYR A 9 -7.32 22.72 9.14
C TYR A 9 -7.40 22.75 7.60
N LYS A 10 -8.56 23.08 7.06
CA LYS A 10 -8.76 23.21 5.61
C LYS A 10 -7.98 24.36 4.97
N ARG A 11 -7.67 25.41 5.73
CA ARG A 11 -7.09 26.65 5.21
C ARG A 11 -5.59 26.78 5.41
N GLN A 12 -4.99 26.06 6.37
CA GLN A 12 -3.60 26.31 6.80
C GLN A 12 -2.61 25.25 6.31
N CYS A 13 -3.03 23.99 6.12
CA CYS A 13 -2.14 22.92 5.71
C CYS A 13 -2.42 22.52 4.26
N LEU A 14 -1.40 22.60 3.42
CA LEU A 14 -1.50 22.16 2.02
C LEU A 14 -1.74 20.65 1.97
N TRP A 15 -0.92 19.87 2.63
CA TRP A 15 -1.04 18.41 2.71
C TRP A 15 -1.72 17.99 4.02
N LYS A 16 -2.61 16.99 3.92
CA LYS A 16 -3.24 16.32 5.07
C LYS A 16 -2.65 14.91 5.14
N VAL A 17 -1.77 14.71 6.10
CA VAL A 17 -1.10 13.43 6.26
C VAL A 17 -1.85 12.60 7.30
N ILE A 18 -2.21 11.39 6.92
CA ILE A 18 -2.79 10.39 7.81
C ILE A 18 -1.68 9.39 8.13
N GLY A 19 -1.13 9.46 9.35
CA GLY A 19 -0.29 8.39 9.88
C GLY A 19 -1.19 7.20 10.21
N ASN A 20 -1.12 6.15 9.43
CA ASN A 20 -2.04 5.03 9.48
C ASN A 20 -1.26 3.74 9.79
N PRO A 21 -1.57 3.02 10.88
CA PRO A 21 -0.79 1.84 11.23
C PRO A 21 -0.96 0.71 10.21
N VAL A 22 -2.14 0.49 9.66
CA VAL A 22 -2.48 -0.63 8.78
C VAL A 22 -2.98 -0.16 7.43
N MET A 23 -2.81 -0.95 6.36
CA MET A 23 -3.12 -0.56 4.98
C MET A 23 -4.61 -0.17 4.81
N MET A 24 -4.85 1.00 4.23
CA MET A 24 -6.18 1.55 3.97
C MET A 24 -6.78 1.04 2.66
N ALA A 25 -5.96 0.91 1.62
CA ALA A 25 -6.40 0.38 0.34
C ALA A 25 -6.92 -1.06 0.49
N ALA A 26 -7.94 -1.41 -0.27
CA ALA A 26 -8.41 -2.79 -0.32
C ALA A 26 -7.37 -3.71 -0.98
N LEU A 27 -7.24 -4.93 -0.49
CA LEU A 27 -6.37 -5.93 -1.07
C LEU A 27 -7.14 -7.22 -1.33
N GLN A 28 -7.50 -7.44 -2.59
CA GLN A 28 -8.12 -8.69 -3.03
C GLN A 28 -7.06 -9.67 -3.50
N ILE A 29 -7.19 -10.93 -3.08
CA ILE A 29 -6.33 -12.01 -3.60
C ILE A 29 -6.68 -12.25 -5.07
N PRO A 30 -5.68 -12.34 -5.97
CA PRO A 30 -5.92 -12.75 -7.35
C PRO A 30 -6.68 -14.08 -7.40
N PRO A 31 -7.52 -14.32 -8.41
CA PRO A 31 -8.12 -15.62 -8.62
C PRO A 31 -7.00 -16.65 -8.86
N ILE A 32 -6.89 -17.61 -7.95
CA ILE A 32 -5.97 -18.74 -7.99
C ILE A 32 -6.78 -20.02 -8.18
N SER A 33 -6.14 -21.08 -8.65
CA SER A 33 -6.86 -22.34 -8.81
C SER A 33 -7.41 -22.83 -7.46
N PRO A 34 -8.58 -23.53 -7.44
CA PRO A 34 -9.16 -24.02 -6.19
C PRO A 34 -8.17 -24.82 -5.35
N GLU A 35 -7.34 -25.64 -5.97
CA GLU A 35 -6.36 -26.49 -5.29
C GLU A 35 -5.30 -25.67 -4.57
N ILE A 36 -4.82 -24.59 -5.20
CA ILE A 36 -3.84 -23.65 -4.59
C ILE A 36 -4.54 -22.86 -3.49
N ALA A 37 -5.78 -22.42 -3.71
CA ALA A 37 -6.56 -21.70 -2.73
C ALA A 37 -6.79 -22.54 -1.46
N ASP A 38 -7.22 -23.80 -1.63
CA ASP A 38 -7.45 -24.73 -0.55
C ASP A 38 -6.16 -25.06 0.20
N PHE A 39 -5.03 -25.23 -0.51
CA PHE A 39 -3.72 -25.45 0.08
C PHE A 39 -3.29 -24.24 0.93
N ILE A 40 -3.44 -23.02 0.43
CA ILE A 40 -3.11 -21.80 1.18
C ILE A 40 -4.04 -21.66 2.40
N ALA A 41 -5.34 -21.88 2.24
CA ALA A 41 -6.32 -21.83 3.32
C ALA A 41 -6.00 -22.83 4.44
N ALA A 42 -5.66 -24.06 4.09
CA ALA A 42 -5.28 -25.09 5.05
C ALA A 42 -4.00 -24.74 5.83
N LYS A 43 -3.08 -23.98 5.23
CA LYS A 43 -1.80 -23.59 5.86
C LYS A 43 -1.85 -22.29 6.63
N THR A 44 -2.66 -21.36 6.20
CA THR A 44 -2.69 -19.97 6.74
C THR A 44 -3.96 -19.66 7.53
N GLY A 45 -5.01 -20.48 7.40
CA GLY A 45 -6.34 -20.17 7.91
C GLY A 45 -7.06 -19.05 7.13
N ALA A 46 -6.46 -18.55 6.05
CA ALA A 46 -7.07 -17.52 5.22
C ALA A 46 -8.19 -18.11 4.34
N PRO A 47 -9.29 -17.39 4.10
CA PRO A 47 -10.38 -17.88 3.25
C PRO A 47 -9.93 -18.04 1.79
N ALA A 48 -10.38 -19.11 1.14
CA ALA A 48 -9.87 -19.57 -0.13
C ALA A 48 -10.31 -18.80 -1.39
N HIS A 49 -11.31 -17.94 -1.37
CA HIS A 49 -11.84 -17.35 -2.61
C HIS A 49 -12.24 -15.88 -2.47
N GLY A 50 -11.71 -15.03 -3.32
CA GLY A 50 -12.20 -13.66 -3.65
C GLY A 50 -12.39 -12.72 -2.46
N ILE A 51 -11.86 -13.08 -1.31
CA ILE A 51 -12.06 -12.42 -0.05
C ILE A 51 -10.83 -11.58 0.23
N MET A 52 -11.03 -10.50 0.92
CA MET A 52 -9.98 -9.59 1.33
C MET A 52 -8.90 -10.32 2.09
N PHE A 53 -7.66 -10.04 1.76
CA PHE A 53 -6.50 -10.80 2.19
C PHE A 53 -6.31 -10.77 3.72
N ASN A 54 -6.65 -9.66 4.36
CA ASN A 54 -6.38 -9.50 5.78
C ASN A 54 -7.45 -8.64 6.47
N SER A 55 -8.26 -9.26 7.32
CA SER A 55 -9.29 -8.57 8.10
C SER A 55 -8.73 -7.67 9.21
N ASP A 56 -7.44 -7.78 9.52
CA ASP A 56 -6.74 -6.89 10.45
C ASP A 56 -6.37 -5.54 9.82
N GLN A 57 -6.42 -5.44 8.50
CA GLN A 57 -6.32 -4.18 7.75
C GLN A 57 -7.71 -3.50 7.67
N TRP A 58 -7.78 -2.34 7.00
CA TRP A 58 -9.07 -1.65 6.78
C TRP A 58 -10.11 -2.47 5.98
N ASP A 59 -9.72 -3.59 5.43
CA ASP A 59 -10.65 -4.54 4.82
C ASP A 59 -11.58 -5.22 5.82
N GLY A 60 -11.15 -5.39 7.06
CA GLY A 60 -12.02 -5.81 8.17
C GLY A 60 -12.97 -4.70 8.67
N TYR A 61 -12.71 -3.44 8.30
CA TYR A 61 -13.42 -2.24 8.78
C TYR A 61 -13.96 -1.41 7.62
N GLN A 62 -14.58 -2.05 6.64
CA GLN A 62 -15.03 -1.43 5.38
C GLN A 62 -15.96 -0.25 5.57
N TRP A 63 -16.85 -0.33 6.56
CA TRP A 63 -17.77 0.75 6.88
C TRP A 63 -17.05 2.01 7.38
N ASP A 64 -16.08 1.85 8.24
CA ASP A 64 -15.31 2.98 8.76
C ASP A 64 -14.41 3.57 7.68
N ARG A 65 -13.80 2.73 6.84
CA ARG A 65 -13.10 3.18 5.63
C ARG A 65 -14.02 4.02 4.75
N TYR A 66 -15.21 3.53 4.43
CA TYR A 66 -16.20 4.26 3.64
C TYR A 66 -16.62 5.58 4.28
N ARG A 67 -16.81 5.62 5.59
CA ARG A 67 -17.13 6.86 6.31
C ARG A 67 -16.02 7.90 6.16
N LEU A 68 -14.76 7.50 6.32
CA LEU A 68 -13.61 8.38 6.16
C LEU A 68 -13.47 8.88 4.72
N THR A 69 -13.47 7.99 3.75
CA THR A 69 -13.32 8.33 2.33
C THR A 69 -14.48 9.19 1.83
N SER A 70 -15.71 8.88 2.22
CA SER A 70 -16.90 9.70 1.92
C SER A 70 -16.85 11.07 2.57
N MET A 71 -16.31 11.19 3.78
CA MET A 71 -16.13 12.49 4.44
C MET A 71 -15.13 13.35 3.65
N ILE A 72 -14.00 12.77 3.23
CA ILE A 72 -13.00 13.45 2.38
C ILE A 72 -13.67 13.90 1.08
N ALA A 73 -14.44 13.00 0.44
CA ALA A 73 -15.15 13.27 -0.79
C ALA A 73 -16.17 14.39 -0.65
N LYS A 74 -17.10 14.28 0.29
CA LYS A 74 -18.21 15.22 0.50
C LYS A 74 -17.74 16.63 0.86
N ASN A 75 -16.66 16.72 1.63
CA ASN A 75 -16.09 18.01 2.03
C ASN A 75 -15.06 18.55 1.05
N ASN A 76 -14.84 17.87 -0.08
CA ASN A 76 -13.86 18.24 -1.10
C ASN A 76 -12.47 18.50 -0.52
N ILE A 77 -12.04 17.66 0.44
CA ILE A 77 -10.72 17.76 1.06
C ILE A 77 -9.69 17.27 0.04
N LYS A 78 -8.72 18.14 -0.27
CA LYS A 78 -7.65 17.87 -1.24
C LYS A 78 -6.34 17.52 -0.52
N ASN A 79 -5.41 16.93 -1.28
CA ASN A 79 -4.04 16.70 -0.85
C ASN A 79 -3.97 15.79 0.38
N VAL A 80 -4.74 14.70 0.38
CA VAL A 80 -4.73 13.71 1.45
C VAL A 80 -3.76 12.60 1.08
N VAL A 81 -2.81 12.34 1.97
CA VAL A 81 -1.79 11.30 1.83
C VAL A 81 -1.82 10.43 3.08
N ALA A 82 -2.04 9.14 2.92
CA ALA A 82 -1.83 8.16 3.98
C ALA A 82 -0.39 7.62 3.90
N VAL A 83 0.25 7.47 5.05
CA VAL A 83 1.56 6.83 5.20
C VAL A 83 1.38 5.66 6.15
N THR A 84 1.70 4.47 5.67
CA THR A 84 1.27 3.20 6.27
C THR A 84 2.43 2.21 6.36
N GLY A 85 2.33 1.25 7.26
CA GLY A 85 3.26 0.13 7.43
C GLY A 85 2.53 -1.19 7.65
N ASP A 86 3.01 -2.02 8.60
CA ASP A 86 2.43 -3.25 9.13
C ASP A 86 2.42 -4.45 8.18
N ILE A 87 1.93 -4.31 6.96
CA ILE A 87 1.77 -5.41 6.00
C ILE A 87 3.10 -6.02 5.52
N HIS A 88 4.22 -5.40 5.87
CA HIS A 88 5.59 -5.81 5.53
C HIS A 88 5.91 -5.83 4.02
N MET A 89 5.05 -5.26 3.20
CA MET A 89 5.20 -5.13 1.75
C MET A 89 5.15 -3.65 1.35
N SER A 90 5.62 -3.34 0.15
CA SER A 90 5.59 -1.99 -0.39
C SER A 90 4.41 -1.80 -1.33
N PHE A 91 3.67 -0.69 -1.16
CA PHE A 91 2.60 -0.33 -2.09
C PHE A 91 2.54 1.17 -2.35
N ALA A 92 2.11 1.52 -3.56
CA ALA A 92 1.66 2.84 -3.96
C ALA A 92 0.21 2.73 -4.45
N ASN A 93 -0.73 3.28 -3.67
CA ASN A 93 -2.16 3.06 -3.86
C ASN A 93 -2.92 4.36 -4.13
N ASP A 94 -3.80 4.35 -5.13
CA ASP A 94 -4.88 5.35 -5.24
C ASP A 94 -6.03 4.97 -4.30
N ILE A 95 -6.47 5.87 -3.44
CA ILE A 95 -7.60 5.64 -2.53
C ILE A 95 -8.88 6.21 -3.13
N TYR A 96 -9.86 5.34 -3.32
CA TYR A 96 -11.17 5.69 -3.87
C TYR A 96 -12.20 5.88 -2.77
N GLU A 97 -13.26 6.62 -3.09
CA GLU A 97 -14.39 6.81 -2.17
C GLU A 97 -15.04 5.47 -1.79
N LYS A 98 -15.11 4.52 -2.74
CA LYS A 98 -15.70 3.19 -2.54
C LYS A 98 -14.79 2.09 -3.06
N PHE A 99 -14.75 0.99 -2.31
CA PHE A 99 -14.07 -0.25 -2.66
C PHE A 99 -15.08 -1.41 -2.57
N ASP A 100 -16.04 -1.46 -3.49
CA ASP A 100 -17.11 -2.46 -3.51
C ASP A 100 -16.95 -3.48 -4.67
N GLY A 101 -15.74 -3.99 -4.84
CA GLY A 101 -15.39 -4.94 -5.90
C GLY A 101 -15.10 -4.31 -7.27
N ASN A 102 -15.56 -3.09 -7.49
CA ASN A 102 -15.18 -2.23 -8.60
C ASN A 102 -14.96 -0.84 -8.02
N MET A 103 -13.76 -0.30 -8.15
CA MET A 103 -13.42 1.02 -7.66
C MET A 103 -14.36 2.05 -8.27
N LYS A 104 -15.37 2.44 -7.51
CA LYS A 104 -16.39 3.39 -7.92
C LYS A 104 -16.23 4.72 -7.18
N GLY A 105 -16.60 5.75 -7.84
CA GLY A 105 -16.47 7.09 -7.33
C GLY A 105 -15.14 7.73 -7.70
N ARG A 106 -14.84 8.84 -7.04
CA ARG A 106 -13.61 9.59 -7.28
C ARG A 106 -12.46 9.09 -6.40
N ARG A 107 -11.25 9.31 -6.85
CA ARG A 107 -10.06 9.21 -6.01
C ARG A 107 -10.08 10.35 -4.98
N VAL A 108 -9.81 10.03 -3.73
CA VAL A 108 -9.91 10.97 -2.59
C VAL A 108 -8.59 11.17 -1.86
N ALA A 109 -7.69 10.20 -1.96
CA ALA A 109 -6.38 10.24 -1.33
C ALA A 109 -5.40 9.36 -2.12
N VAL A 110 -4.14 9.38 -1.71
CA VAL A 110 -3.13 8.40 -2.08
C VAL A 110 -2.55 7.78 -0.81
N GLU A 111 -2.02 6.56 -0.93
CA GLU A 111 -1.38 5.87 0.18
C GLU A 111 -0.01 5.35 -0.24
N PHE A 112 0.98 5.56 0.62
CA PHE A 112 2.31 5.02 0.52
C PHE A 112 2.56 4.05 1.66
N VAL A 113 2.77 2.77 1.32
CA VAL A 113 3.00 1.70 2.29
C VAL A 113 4.47 1.32 2.29
N GLY A 114 5.11 1.40 3.44
CA GLY A 114 6.50 1.01 3.63
C GLY A 114 6.64 -0.49 3.92
N PRO A 115 7.70 -1.14 3.42
CA PRO A 115 8.01 -2.53 3.76
C PRO A 115 8.57 -2.63 5.19
N SER A 116 8.75 -3.86 5.67
CA SER A 116 9.56 -4.10 6.86
C SER A 116 11.06 -4.01 6.54
N VAL A 117 11.87 -3.66 7.52
CA VAL A 117 13.33 -3.72 7.37
C VAL A 117 13.84 -5.15 7.53
N THR A 118 13.29 -5.91 8.50
CA THR A 118 13.77 -7.26 8.84
C THR A 118 12.65 -8.25 9.18
N ALA A 119 11.43 -7.78 9.48
CA ALA A 119 10.33 -8.68 9.80
C ALA A 119 9.86 -9.42 8.52
N ALA A 120 9.38 -10.66 8.73
CA ALA A 120 8.98 -11.55 7.64
C ALA A 120 8.03 -10.90 6.64
N ASN A 121 8.28 -11.08 5.37
CA ASN A 121 7.38 -10.72 4.27
C ASN A 121 6.98 -11.98 3.46
N VAL A 122 6.53 -11.85 2.22
CA VAL A 122 5.97 -12.99 1.46
C VAL A 122 6.99 -14.10 1.22
N ASP A 123 8.26 -13.78 0.95
CA ASP A 123 9.31 -14.79 0.75
C ASP A 123 9.58 -15.63 2.02
N ASP A 124 9.63 -14.94 3.16
CA ASP A 124 9.80 -15.61 4.47
C ASP A 124 8.58 -16.47 4.84
N ILE A 125 7.37 -15.95 4.58
CA ILE A 125 6.13 -16.69 4.83
C ILE A 125 6.04 -17.93 3.95
N LEU A 126 6.41 -17.84 2.68
CA LEU A 126 6.47 -18.99 1.77
C LEU A 126 7.50 -20.02 2.26
N ALA A 127 8.67 -19.55 2.72
CA ALA A 127 9.68 -20.44 3.27
C ALA A 127 9.21 -21.16 4.54
N ASP A 128 8.59 -20.44 5.47
CA ASP A 128 8.17 -20.97 6.78
C ASP A 128 6.89 -21.83 6.70
N LYS A 129 5.86 -21.35 5.99
CA LYS A 129 4.53 -22.00 5.97
C LYS A 129 4.37 -23.05 4.89
N VAL A 130 5.05 -22.87 3.77
CA VAL A 130 4.91 -23.71 2.57
C VAL A 130 6.16 -24.57 2.32
N GLY A 131 7.29 -24.25 2.97
CA GLY A 131 8.57 -24.89 2.74
C GLY A 131 9.24 -24.48 1.43
N LEU A 132 8.73 -23.46 0.74
CA LEU A 132 9.24 -22.96 -0.53
C LEU A 132 10.24 -21.82 -0.28
N LYS A 133 11.53 -22.16 -0.26
CA LYS A 133 12.61 -21.19 -0.12
C LYS A 133 13.03 -20.68 -1.50
N LEU A 134 12.65 -19.44 -1.80
CA LEU A 134 13.02 -18.74 -3.01
C LEU A 134 13.98 -17.60 -2.70
N PRO A 135 14.90 -17.27 -3.63
CA PRO A 135 15.70 -16.05 -3.52
C PRO A 135 14.79 -14.81 -3.51
N GLU A 136 15.14 -13.76 -2.80
CA GLU A 136 14.38 -12.50 -2.73
C GLU A 136 14.12 -11.88 -4.12
N ASN A 137 14.97 -12.16 -5.09
CA ASN A 137 14.83 -11.71 -6.47
C ASN A 137 14.26 -12.78 -7.42
N ASP A 138 13.58 -13.80 -6.92
CA ASP A 138 12.98 -14.84 -7.77
C ASP A 138 11.89 -14.23 -8.66
N PRO A 139 11.86 -14.56 -9.98
CA PRO A 139 10.85 -14.05 -10.91
C PRO A 139 9.40 -14.36 -10.53
N LEU A 140 9.16 -15.32 -9.65
CA LEU A 140 7.83 -15.61 -9.11
C LEU A 140 7.25 -14.39 -8.40
N PHE A 141 8.06 -13.64 -7.64
CA PHE A 141 7.58 -12.45 -6.94
C PHE A 141 7.14 -11.34 -7.90
N ASP A 142 7.81 -11.16 -9.02
CA ASP A 142 7.35 -10.24 -10.09
C ASP A 142 5.99 -10.67 -10.66
N THR A 143 5.75 -11.98 -10.74
CA THR A 143 4.46 -12.54 -11.18
C THR A 143 3.38 -12.29 -10.15
N VAL A 144 3.66 -12.46 -8.86
CA VAL A 144 2.75 -12.15 -7.76
C VAL A 144 2.42 -10.66 -7.74
N ASP A 145 3.40 -9.78 -7.85
CA ASP A 145 3.22 -8.33 -7.89
C ASP A 145 2.31 -7.92 -9.05
N LYS A 146 2.53 -8.47 -10.25
CA LYS A 146 1.68 -8.22 -11.44
C LYS A 146 0.26 -8.74 -11.25
N ALA A 147 0.08 -9.92 -10.67
CA ALA A 147 -1.23 -10.50 -10.40
C ALA A 147 -2.01 -9.64 -9.39
N LEU A 148 -1.36 -9.18 -8.32
CA LEU A 148 -1.95 -8.26 -7.35
C LEU A 148 -2.39 -6.94 -8.01
N GLN A 149 -1.56 -6.32 -8.83
CA GLN A 149 -1.90 -5.09 -9.55
C GLN A 149 -3.03 -5.28 -10.57
N THR A 150 -3.07 -6.43 -11.25
CA THR A 150 -4.12 -6.74 -12.23
C THR A 150 -5.48 -6.90 -11.54
N THR A 151 -5.52 -7.57 -10.40
CA THR A 151 -6.75 -7.78 -9.61
C THR A 151 -7.17 -6.48 -8.90
N ASN A 152 -6.20 -5.68 -8.47
CA ASN A 152 -6.41 -4.47 -7.67
C ASN A 152 -5.93 -3.24 -8.44
N GLN A 153 -6.70 -2.76 -9.41
CA GLN A 153 -6.28 -1.68 -10.31
C GLN A 153 -5.94 -0.34 -9.62
N HIS A 154 -6.36 -0.15 -8.37
CA HIS A 154 -5.99 1.00 -7.53
C HIS A 154 -4.57 0.86 -6.95
N ILE A 155 -4.02 -0.35 -6.89
CA ILE A 155 -2.62 -0.59 -6.58
C ILE A 155 -1.81 -0.24 -7.82
N ARG A 156 -1.20 0.95 -7.80
CA ARG A 156 -0.42 1.46 -8.92
C ARG A 156 0.93 0.78 -9.03
N TRP A 157 1.45 0.33 -7.91
CA TRP A 157 2.67 -0.44 -7.81
C TRP A 157 2.71 -1.19 -6.48
N CYS A 158 3.30 -2.38 -6.47
CA CYS A 158 3.66 -3.12 -5.27
C CYS A 158 4.98 -3.84 -5.43
N GLN A 159 5.56 -4.22 -4.31
CA GLN A 159 6.74 -5.08 -4.20
C GLN A 159 6.62 -5.89 -2.91
N CYS A 160 6.42 -7.19 -3.04
CA CYS A 160 5.98 -8.06 -1.94
C CYS A 160 7.12 -8.79 -1.21
N SER A 161 8.33 -8.87 -1.81
CA SER A 161 9.43 -9.71 -1.28
C SER A 161 10.60 -8.91 -0.70
N LYS A 162 10.75 -7.62 -1.05
CA LYS A 162 11.93 -6.85 -0.65
C LYS A 162 11.78 -6.16 0.69
N HIS A 163 12.87 -6.15 1.44
CA HIS A 163 13.00 -5.46 2.72
C HIS A 163 13.59 -4.07 2.55
N GLY A 164 13.13 -3.11 3.38
CA GLY A 164 13.64 -1.75 3.29
C GLY A 164 12.77 -0.74 4.00
N TYR A 165 12.70 0.47 3.42
CA TYR A 165 11.95 1.58 3.98
C TYR A 165 11.46 2.52 2.87
N VAL A 166 10.55 3.40 3.22
CA VAL A 166 10.04 4.46 2.33
C VAL A 166 10.39 5.83 2.93
N VAL A 167 10.83 6.74 2.07
CA VAL A 167 11.00 8.17 2.41
C VAL A 167 9.93 8.96 1.69
N VAL A 168 9.20 9.78 2.42
CA VAL A 168 8.15 10.62 1.84
C VAL A 168 8.54 12.08 1.99
N GLU A 169 8.67 12.79 0.86
CA GLU A 169 8.86 14.22 0.82
C GLU A 169 7.60 14.91 0.30
N MET A 170 7.28 16.02 0.94
CA MET A 170 6.15 16.86 0.54
C MET A 170 6.61 18.31 0.40
N ASN A 171 6.25 18.92 -0.72
CA ASN A 171 6.48 20.34 -0.96
C ASN A 171 5.20 20.99 -1.50
N ARG A 172 5.29 22.24 -1.98
CA ARG A 172 4.11 22.96 -2.46
C ARG A 172 3.55 22.45 -3.79
N LYS A 173 4.23 21.54 -4.49
CA LYS A 173 3.85 21.05 -5.81
C LYS A 173 3.43 19.60 -5.82
N PHE A 174 4.10 18.77 -5.01
CA PHE A 174 3.88 17.32 -4.99
C PHE A 174 4.20 16.71 -3.63
N ALA A 175 3.69 15.50 -3.42
CA ALA A 175 4.15 14.53 -2.43
C ALA A 175 4.74 13.33 -3.17
N GLN A 176 5.99 12.96 -2.86
CA GLN A 176 6.72 11.84 -3.48
C GLN A 176 7.16 10.87 -2.41
N ALA A 177 7.00 9.58 -2.70
CA ALA A 177 7.54 8.48 -1.91
C ALA A 177 8.62 7.76 -2.71
N ASP A 178 9.76 7.52 -2.06
CA ASP A 178 10.90 6.81 -2.59
C ASP A 178 11.15 5.56 -1.74
N TRP A 179 11.07 4.38 -2.34
CA TRP A 179 11.37 3.11 -1.68
C TRP A 179 12.84 2.75 -1.88
N PHE A 180 13.49 2.44 -0.77
CA PHE A 180 14.86 1.95 -0.72
C PHE A 180 14.88 0.56 -0.13
N PHE A 181 15.57 -0.36 -0.79
CA PHE A 181 15.67 -1.74 -0.35
C PHE A 181 17.08 -2.05 0.15
N VAL A 182 17.15 -2.77 1.26
CA VAL A 182 18.43 -3.27 1.80
C VAL A 182 18.93 -4.44 0.94
N ASN A 183 20.24 -4.51 0.72
CA ASN A 183 20.79 -5.56 -0.12
C ASN A 183 20.81 -6.94 0.57
N ASN A 184 20.76 -6.96 1.89
CA ASN A 184 20.65 -8.19 2.70
C ASN A 184 20.15 -7.83 4.10
N LYS A 185 18.95 -8.29 4.46
CA LYS A 185 18.30 -8.01 5.75
C LYS A 185 19.06 -8.59 6.96
N SER A 186 19.88 -9.60 6.75
CA SER A 186 20.68 -10.23 7.80
C SER A 186 22.07 -9.59 7.98
N ASN A 187 22.43 -8.60 7.17
CA ASN A 187 23.72 -7.93 7.24
C ASN A 187 23.56 -6.41 7.22
N SER A 188 23.70 -5.77 8.37
CA SER A 188 23.56 -4.31 8.53
C SER A 188 24.57 -3.49 7.70
N ARG A 189 25.62 -4.11 7.16
CA ARG A 189 26.65 -3.47 6.31
C ARG A 189 26.45 -3.76 4.82
N SER A 190 25.39 -4.41 4.43
CA SER A 190 25.13 -4.79 3.02
C SER A 190 24.84 -3.61 2.09
N GLY A 191 24.52 -2.43 2.67
CA GLY A 191 24.08 -1.27 1.92
C GLY A 191 22.63 -1.37 1.46
N GLN A 192 22.24 -0.43 0.62
CA GLN A 192 20.89 -0.30 0.10
C GLN A 192 20.91 0.22 -1.33
N HIS A 193 19.81 0.06 -2.03
CA HIS A 193 19.60 0.63 -3.36
C HIS A 193 18.22 1.26 -3.48
N TRP A 194 18.08 2.23 -4.39
CA TRP A 194 16.79 2.77 -4.77
C TRP A 194 16.00 1.70 -5.54
N GLY A 195 14.74 1.51 -5.15
CA GLY A 195 13.84 0.53 -5.77
C GLY A 195 12.85 1.17 -6.73
N ASN A 196 12.05 2.11 -6.23
CA ASN A 196 11.02 2.77 -7.04
C ASN A 196 10.62 4.11 -6.42
N SER A 197 9.92 4.95 -7.20
CA SER A 197 9.36 6.22 -6.74
C SER A 197 8.00 6.47 -7.36
N TRP A 198 7.07 6.97 -6.55
CA TRP A 198 5.74 7.40 -6.97
C TRP A 198 5.39 8.74 -6.34
N ALA A 199 4.65 9.57 -7.08
CA ALA A 199 4.25 10.89 -6.59
C ALA A 199 2.79 11.20 -6.93
N THR A 200 2.25 12.20 -6.21
CA THR A 200 0.98 12.85 -6.53
C THR A 200 1.17 14.36 -6.53
N ASN A 201 0.58 15.05 -7.51
CA ASN A 201 0.62 16.50 -7.57
C ASN A 201 -0.36 17.16 -6.61
N GLU A 202 -0.05 18.36 -6.19
CA GLU A 202 -0.98 19.23 -5.47
C GLU A 202 -2.31 19.35 -6.24
N GLY A 203 -3.42 19.32 -5.51
CA GLY A 203 -4.78 19.36 -6.07
C GLY A 203 -5.29 18.07 -6.67
N THR A 204 -4.44 17.03 -6.78
CA THR A 204 -4.84 15.71 -7.30
C THR A 204 -4.84 14.64 -6.20
N SER A 205 -5.48 13.52 -6.49
CA SER A 205 -5.44 12.30 -5.67
C SER A 205 -5.10 11.10 -6.56
N ALA A 206 -4.12 11.28 -7.45
CA ALA A 206 -3.72 10.31 -8.45
C ALA A 206 -2.21 10.15 -8.44
N LEU A 207 -1.77 8.91 -8.36
CA LEU A 207 -0.36 8.56 -8.40
C LEU A 207 0.17 8.48 -9.84
N TYR A 208 1.42 8.90 -10.00
CA TYR A 208 2.20 8.69 -11.21
C TYR A 208 3.63 8.22 -10.86
N PRO A 209 4.27 7.40 -11.72
CA PRO A 209 5.62 6.91 -11.49
C PRO A 209 6.66 8.01 -11.69
N VAL A 210 7.71 7.98 -10.89
CA VAL A 210 8.86 8.89 -10.97
C VAL A 210 10.13 8.08 -11.26
N LYS A 211 10.97 8.58 -12.15
CA LYS A 211 12.13 7.82 -12.68
C LYS A 211 13.38 7.89 -11.80
N LYS A 212 13.38 8.66 -10.73
CA LYS A 212 14.54 8.83 -9.83
C LYS A 212 14.08 9.28 -8.45
N PRO A 213 14.79 8.93 -7.39
CA PRO A 213 14.52 9.45 -6.07
C PRO A 213 14.85 10.94 -6.00
N LEU A 214 14.28 11.60 -5.00
CA LEU A 214 14.70 12.95 -4.63
C LEU A 214 16.14 12.91 -4.10
N LYS A 215 16.86 14.00 -4.28
CA LYS A 215 18.20 14.15 -3.71
C LYS A 215 18.04 14.66 -2.28
N PHE A 216 18.63 13.95 -1.35
CA PHE A 216 18.79 14.36 0.04
C PHE A 216 20.12 15.09 0.22
#